data_7961c0306fc42741424e9f991cbd1d98
#
_entry.id   7961c0306fc42741424e9f991cbd1d98
#
_cell.length_a   1.000
_cell.length_b   1.000
_cell.length_c   1.000
_cell.angle_alpha   90.00
_cell.angle_beta   90.00
_cell.angle_gamma   90.00
#
_symmetry.space_group_name_H-M   'P 1'
#
loop_
_entity.id
_entity.type
_entity.pdbx_description
1 polymer ?
#
loop_
_entity_poly.entity_id
_entity_poly.type
_entity_poly.pdbx_seq_one_letter_code
_entity_poly.pdbx_strand_id
1 'polypeptide(L)'
;MALNKKSGGICPIVSGFTLRRLASKCANSFAVSKRAPYFAPRQMGAGVEGGCYSAVHATRRFLGSLQPKSVIVKLDFSNVFNFLHRNSMLEAVFSINPGYLPLLSFSIHPLLRFDEDVIWSEEGPQQGDSLGSLLFCLTVQPLLNSLQSLLVAVFTGDFTLGGPEDVVDQDIFVVTSTGTSLGLHLNVATCELVHPQGSAI
;
A
#
# COMPACT_ATOMS: atom_id res chain seq x y z
N MET A 1 -13.07 6.40 -15.98
CA MET A 1 -13.83 5.14 -15.85
C MET A 1 -14.12 4.91 -14.37
N ALA A 2 -15.32 4.50 -14.02
CA ALA A 2 -15.70 4.26 -12.63
C ALA A 2 -16.18 2.80 -12.50
N LEU A 3 -15.71 2.09 -11.50
CA LEU A 3 -16.14 0.73 -11.18
C LEU A 3 -16.89 0.74 -9.86
N ASN A 4 -18.05 0.09 -9.82
CA ASN A 4 -18.81 -0.08 -8.59
C ASN A 4 -18.12 -1.09 -7.66
N LYS A 5 -17.97 -0.74 -6.39
CA LYS A 5 -17.50 -1.66 -5.34
C LYS A 5 -18.65 -2.58 -4.90
N LYS A 6 -18.34 -3.83 -4.55
CA LYS A 6 -19.34 -4.76 -3.98
C LYS A 6 -19.94 -4.27 -2.67
N SER A 7 -19.17 -3.50 -1.91
CA SER A 7 -19.56 -2.88 -0.62
C SER A 7 -20.30 -1.56 -0.78
N GLY A 8 -20.63 -1.13 -2.00
CA GLY A 8 -21.12 0.20 -2.32
C GLY A 8 -19.99 1.20 -2.55
N GLY A 9 -20.30 2.28 -3.28
CA GLY A 9 -19.33 3.31 -3.66
C GLY A 9 -18.62 3.02 -4.98
N ILE A 10 -17.75 3.94 -5.38
CA ILE A 10 -17.11 3.97 -6.70
C ILE A 10 -15.59 3.84 -6.54
N CYS A 11 -14.96 3.05 -7.40
CA CYS A 11 -13.51 3.00 -7.56
C CYS A 11 -13.15 3.76 -8.85
N PRO A 12 -12.62 4.99 -8.76
CA PRO A 12 -12.25 5.76 -9.93
C PRO A 12 -10.97 5.19 -10.55
N ILE A 13 -11.02 4.81 -11.83
CA ILE A 13 -9.83 4.40 -12.59
C ILE A 13 -9.51 5.48 -13.60
N VAL A 14 -8.29 6.01 -13.51
CA VAL A 14 -7.79 7.04 -14.41
C VAL A 14 -7.05 6.40 -15.57
N SER A 15 -7.45 6.72 -16.79
CA SER A 15 -6.73 6.32 -18.00
C SER A 15 -5.90 7.51 -18.49
N GLY A 16 -4.61 7.44 -18.28
CA GLY A 16 -3.68 8.47 -18.77
C GLY A 16 -3.44 8.39 -20.27
N PHE A 17 -2.93 9.49 -20.83
CA PHE A 17 -2.47 9.56 -22.23
C PHE A 17 -1.41 8.50 -22.55
N THR A 18 -1.43 7.92 -23.73
CA THR A 18 -0.63 6.74 -24.09
C THR A 18 0.87 6.93 -23.86
N LEU A 19 1.44 8.07 -24.26
CA LEU A 19 2.88 8.32 -24.07
C LEU A 19 3.24 8.45 -22.59
N ARG A 20 2.35 9.08 -21.79
CA ARG A 20 2.51 9.16 -20.34
C ARG A 20 2.52 7.75 -19.72
N ARG A 21 1.56 6.90 -20.08
CA ARG A 21 1.48 5.52 -19.59
C ARG A 21 2.74 4.71 -19.96
N LEU A 22 3.27 4.92 -21.18
CA LEU A 22 4.51 4.29 -21.60
C LEU A 22 5.69 4.76 -20.76
N ALA A 23 5.85 6.07 -20.58
CA ALA A 23 6.90 6.65 -19.73
C ALA A 23 6.80 6.16 -18.27
N SER A 24 5.59 6.15 -17.69
CA SER A 24 5.35 5.62 -16.34
C SER A 24 5.71 4.13 -16.24
N LYS A 25 5.41 3.30 -17.24
CA LYS A 25 5.80 1.89 -17.27
C LYS A 25 7.31 1.70 -17.33
N CYS A 26 8.00 2.45 -18.17
CA CYS A 26 9.47 2.39 -18.28
C CYS A 26 10.12 2.81 -16.94
N ALA A 27 9.65 3.92 -16.37
CA ALA A 27 10.12 4.42 -15.09
C ALA A 27 9.87 3.43 -13.95
N ASN A 28 8.67 2.84 -13.90
CA ASN A 28 8.32 1.82 -12.91
C ASN A 28 9.24 0.59 -13.03
N SER A 29 9.41 0.05 -14.24
CA SER A 29 10.28 -1.11 -14.48
C SER A 29 11.72 -0.84 -14.02
N PHE A 30 12.26 0.32 -14.37
CA PHE A 30 13.59 0.74 -13.94
C PHE A 30 13.71 0.90 -12.42
N ALA A 31 12.77 1.61 -11.80
CA ALA A 31 12.79 1.88 -10.37
C ALA A 31 12.60 0.58 -9.56
N VAL A 32 11.68 -0.28 -9.96
CA VAL A 32 11.42 -1.58 -9.32
C VAL A 32 12.66 -2.46 -9.37
N SER A 33 13.33 -2.58 -10.54
CA SER A 33 14.54 -3.40 -10.67
C SER A 33 15.67 -2.96 -9.74
N LYS A 34 15.76 -1.67 -9.44
CA LYS A 34 16.78 -1.10 -8.56
C LYS A 34 16.40 -1.14 -7.07
N ARG A 35 15.10 -1.18 -6.75
CA ARG A 35 14.59 -1.01 -5.38
C ARG A 35 13.92 -2.25 -4.79
N ALA A 36 13.80 -3.35 -5.52
CA ALA A 36 13.24 -4.59 -4.99
C ALA A 36 13.84 -5.01 -3.63
N PRO A 37 15.17 -4.94 -3.41
CA PRO A 37 15.75 -5.27 -2.11
C PRO A 37 15.34 -4.32 -0.97
N TYR A 38 14.95 -3.08 -1.28
CA TYR A 38 14.49 -2.11 -0.29
C TYR A 38 13.11 -2.48 0.26
N PHE A 39 12.26 -3.09 -0.56
CA PHE A 39 10.91 -3.52 -0.18
C PHE A 39 10.88 -4.85 0.57
N ALA A 40 11.78 -5.75 0.20
CA ALA A 40 11.84 -7.09 0.79
C ALA A 40 12.28 -7.04 2.27
N PRO A 41 11.80 -7.96 3.10
CA PRO A 41 10.79 -8.99 2.82
C PRO A 41 9.35 -8.54 3.10
N ARG A 42 9.13 -7.31 3.56
CA ARG A 42 7.86 -6.84 4.16
C ARG A 42 6.83 -6.39 3.13
N GLN A 43 7.27 -5.60 2.14
CA GLN A 43 6.39 -5.10 1.07
C GLN A 43 6.52 -5.97 -0.18
N MET A 44 5.45 -6.65 -0.53
CA MET A 44 5.39 -7.59 -1.66
C MET A 44 4.63 -7.02 -2.87
N GLY A 45 4.12 -5.79 -2.76
CA GLY A 45 3.35 -5.10 -3.81
C GLY A 45 4.19 -4.49 -4.93
N ALA A 46 5.52 -4.37 -4.73
CA ALA A 46 6.43 -3.83 -5.73
C ALA A 46 7.73 -4.65 -5.79
N GLY A 47 8.12 -5.05 -6.99
CA GLY A 47 9.40 -5.71 -7.24
C GLY A 47 9.51 -7.16 -6.80
N VAL A 48 8.43 -7.78 -6.37
CA VAL A 48 8.38 -9.19 -5.98
C VAL A 48 7.53 -9.95 -6.98
N GLU A 49 8.14 -10.85 -7.72
CA GLU A 49 7.42 -11.75 -8.62
C GLU A 49 6.49 -12.65 -7.83
N GLY A 50 5.21 -12.71 -8.22
CA GLY A 50 4.21 -13.46 -7.46
C GLY A 50 3.95 -12.91 -6.04
N GLY A 51 4.18 -11.63 -5.79
CA GLY A 51 4.14 -11.03 -4.45
C GLY A 51 2.85 -11.30 -3.66
N CYS A 52 1.69 -11.30 -4.33
CA CYS A 52 0.42 -11.68 -3.70
C CYS A 52 0.46 -13.13 -3.18
N TYR A 53 0.95 -14.07 -3.99
CA TYR A 53 1.12 -15.47 -3.57
C TYR A 53 2.13 -15.59 -2.43
N SER A 54 3.22 -14.83 -2.50
CA SER A 54 4.25 -14.81 -1.45
C SER A 54 3.66 -14.35 -0.10
N ALA A 55 2.83 -13.30 -0.10
CA ALA A 55 2.13 -12.82 1.09
C ALA A 55 1.19 -13.89 1.67
N VAL A 56 0.38 -14.53 0.81
CA VAL A 56 -0.52 -15.61 1.23
C VAL A 56 0.26 -16.81 1.80
N HIS A 57 1.36 -17.22 1.16
CA HIS A 57 2.17 -18.34 1.64
C HIS A 57 2.88 -18.02 2.95
N ALA A 58 3.42 -16.80 3.10
CA ALA A 58 4.03 -16.36 4.36
C ALA A 58 3.01 -16.40 5.50
N THR A 59 1.81 -15.86 5.28
CA THR A 59 0.72 -15.86 6.27
C THR A 59 0.26 -17.28 6.61
N ARG A 60 0.08 -18.17 5.63
CA ARG A 60 -0.29 -19.57 5.86
C ARG A 60 0.77 -20.33 6.64
N ARG A 61 2.04 -20.13 6.30
CA ARG A 61 3.15 -20.75 7.02
C ARG A 61 3.21 -20.29 8.47
N PHE A 62 3.04 -18.98 8.69
CA PHE A 62 3.01 -18.41 10.04
C PHE A 62 1.82 -18.95 10.84
N LEU A 63 0.62 -19.00 10.24
CA LEU A 63 -0.57 -19.58 10.86
C LEU A 63 -0.37 -21.04 11.29
N GLY A 64 0.29 -21.84 10.45
CA GLY A 64 0.61 -23.25 10.78
C GLY A 64 1.59 -23.43 11.93
N SER A 65 2.34 -22.39 12.29
CA SER A 65 3.31 -22.35 13.39
C SER A 65 2.92 -21.40 14.52
N LEU A 66 1.66 -20.97 14.55
CA LEU A 66 1.18 -19.96 15.50
C LEU A 66 1.31 -20.47 16.94
N GLN A 67 2.04 -19.73 17.75
CA GLN A 67 2.29 -20.06 19.15
C GLN A 67 1.13 -19.59 20.05
N PRO A 68 0.94 -20.19 21.23
CA PRO A 68 0.02 -19.66 22.24
C PRO A 68 0.34 -18.18 22.54
N LYS A 69 -0.70 -17.35 22.71
CA LYS A 69 -0.59 -15.89 22.90
C LYS A 69 0.00 -15.14 21.69
N SER A 70 -0.04 -15.74 20.53
CA SER A 70 0.24 -15.04 19.26
C SER A 70 -1.03 -14.86 18.47
N VAL A 71 -1.09 -13.80 17.68
CA VAL A 71 -2.23 -13.45 16.84
C VAL A 71 -1.78 -13.14 15.42
N ILE A 72 -2.71 -13.21 14.48
CA ILE A 72 -2.58 -12.63 13.15
C ILE A 72 -3.69 -11.59 13.00
N VAL A 73 -3.32 -10.42 12.53
CA VAL A 73 -4.26 -9.33 12.25
C VAL A 73 -4.11 -8.93 10.78
N LYS A 74 -5.23 -8.88 10.08
CA LYS A 74 -5.32 -8.25 8.76
C LYS A 74 -5.90 -6.87 8.93
N LEU A 75 -5.16 -5.85 8.52
CA LEU A 75 -5.58 -4.46 8.54
C LEU A 75 -6.04 -4.06 7.15
N ASP A 76 -7.20 -3.46 7.08
CA ASP A 76 -7.77 -2.86 5.87
C ASP A 76 -7.88 -1.35 6.04
N PHE A 77 -7.68 -0.61 4.96
CA PHE A 77 -7.69 0.84 4.96
C PHE A 77 -8.67 1.39 3.94
N SER A 78 -9.32 2.47 4.29
CA SER A 78 -10.26 3.15 3.41
C SER A 78 -9.54 3.87 2.28
N ASN A 79 -9.82 3.48 1.02
CA ASN A 79 -9.37 4.21 -0.18
C ASN A 79 -7.89 4.63 -0.19
N VAL A 80 -6.99 3.75 0.23
CA VAL A 80 -5.55 4.01 0.46
C VAL A 80 -4.87 4.81 -0.66
N PHE A 81 -5.18 4.49 -1.93
CA PHE A 81 -4.59 5.18 -3.07
C PHE A 81 -5.07 6.63 -3.21
N ASN A 82 -6.30 6.93 -2.78
CA ASN A 82 -6.87 8.27 -2.96
C ASN A 82 -6.57 9.20 -1.79
N PHE A 83 -6.24 8.65 -0.62
CA PHE A 83 -6.03 9.43 0.60
C PHE A 83 -4.56 9.59 0.99
N LEU A 84 -3.66 8.80 0.38
CA LEU A 84 -2.23 8.93 0.65
C LEU A 84 -1.74 10.35 0.32
N HIS A 85 -1.15 11.03 1.28
CA HIS A 85 -0.72 12.42 1.12
C HIS A 85 0.38 12.56 0.06
N ARG A 86 0.15 13.42 -0.92
CA ARG A 86 1.12 13.68 -2.02
C ARG A 86 2.44 14.21 -1.53
N ASN A 87 2.43 15.06 -0.51
CA ASN A 87 3.68 15.58 0.06
C ASN A 87 4.53 14.44 0.60
N SER A 88 3.94 13.48 1.32
CA SER A 88 4.66 12.30 1.82
C SER A 88 5.21 11.43 0.68
N MET A 89 4.47 11.29 -0.43
CA MET A 89 5.00 10.61 -1.62
C MET A 89 6.19 11.34 -2.24
N LEU A 90 6.12 12.66 -2.36
CA LEU A 90 7.20 13.48 -2.91
C LEU A 90 8.44 13.40 -2.02
N GLU A 91 8.28 13.49 -0.71
CA GLU A 91 9.35 13.35 0.27
C GLU A 91 10.00 11.96 0.20
N ALA A 92 9.20 10.89 0.13
CA ALA A 92 9.70 9.53 0.01
C ALA A 92 10.53 9.34 -1.27
N VAL A 93 10.09 9.88 -2.39
CA VAL A 93 10.85 9.80 -3.65
C VAL A 93 12.09 10.69 -3.61
N PHE A 94 11.97 11.91 -3.07
CA PHE A 94 13.10 12.82 -2.94
C PHE A 94 14.23 12.22 -2.10
N SER A 95 13.88 11.57 -0.99
CA SER A 95 14.85 10.91 -0.10
C SER A 95 15.61 9.77 -0.78
N ILE A 96 14.99 9.12 -1.77
CA ILE A 96 15.57 7.99 -2.49
C ILE A 96 16.39 8.44 -3.69
N ASN A 97 15.86 9.31 -4.52
CA ASN A 97 16.54 9.92 -5.65
C ASN A 97 15.76 11.13 -6.19
N PRO A 98 16.27 12.35 -5.97
CA PRO A 98 15.64 13.57 -6.50
C PRO A 98 15.43 13.56 -8.01
N GLY A 99 16.24 12.81 -8.76
CA GLY A 99 16.12 12.69 -10.21
C GLY A 99 14.81 12.04 -10.70
N TYR A 100 14.06 11.41 -9.81
CA TYR A 100 12.72 10.87 -10.16
C TYR A 100 11.60 11.90 -10.03
N LEU A 101 11.83 13.06 -9.44
CA LEU A 101 10.79 14.11 -9.27
C LEU A 101 10.17 14.57 -10.59
N PRO A 102 10.91 14.78 -11.70
CA PRO A 102 10.30 15.14 -12.97
C PRO A 102 9.32 14.07 -13.50
N LEU A 103 9.61 12.79 -13.25
CA LEU A 103 8.70 11.69 -13.65
C LEU A 103 7.42 11.70 -12.82
N LEU A 104 7.49 12.12 -11.57
CA LEU A 104 6.32 12.24 -10.70
C LEU A 104 5.39 13.37 -11.13
N SER A 105 5.92 14.49 -11.60
CA SER A 105 5.11 15.61 -12.08
C SER A 105 4.18 15.20 -13.23
N PHE A 106 4.57 14.19 -14.00
CA PHE A 106 3.72 13.58 -15.02
C PHE A 106 2.68 12.61 -14.42
N SER A 107 2.95 11.98 -13.29
CA SER A 107 2.05 11.01 -12.66
C SER A 107 1.04 11.65 -11.72
N ILE A 108 1.33 12.86 -11.23
CA ILE A 108 0.48 13.61 -10.31
C ILE A 108 -0.19 14.77 -11.07
N HIS A 109 -1.07 14.45 -12.00
CA HIS A 109 -1.81 15.49 -12.69
C HIS A 109 -3.01 15.93 -11.86
N PRO A 110 -3.17 17.25 -11.56
CA PRO A 110 -4.22 17.71 -10.68
C PRO A 110 -5.62 17.66 -11.31
N LEU A 111 -5.71 17.59 -12.64
CA LEU A 111 -6.97 17.64 -13.36
C LEU A 111 -7.29 16.30 -14.00
N LEU A 112 -8.46 15.77 -13.68
CA LEU A 112 -9.05 14.59 -14.32
C LEU A 112 -10.28 15.01 -15.11
N ARG A 113 -10.50 14.40 -16.27
CA ARG A 113 -11.73 14.56 -17.04
C ARG A 113 -12.61 13.35 -16.85
N PHE A 114 -13.86 13.59 -16.53
CA PHE A 114 -14.90 12.58 -16.48
C PHE A 114 -16.09 13.11 -17.31
N ASP A 115 -16.22 12.60 -18.53
CA ASP A 115 -17.13 13.11 -19.55
C ASP A 115 -16.85 14.59 -19.86
N GLU A 116 -17.78 15.48 -19.64
CA GLU A 116 -17.61 16.94 -19.81
C GLU A 116 -17.11 17.63 -18.53
N ASP A 117 -17.10 16.93 -17.40
CA ASP A 117 -16.70 17.45 -16.11
C ASP A 117 -15.19 17.40 -15.89
N VAL A 118 -14.70 18.37 -15.12
CA VAL A 118 -13.32 18.43 -14.63
C VAL A 118 -13.31 18.17 -13.14
N ILE A 119 -12.58 17.13 -12.72
CA ILE A 119 -12.45 16.73 -11.33
C ILE A 119 -11.02 17.03 -10.86
N TRP A 120 -10.88 17.68 -9.71
CA TRP A 120 -9.60 17.90 -9.08
C TRP A 120 -9.14 16.62 -8.39
N SER A 121 -7.92 16.17 -8.71
CA SER A 121 -7.24 15.07 -8.05
C SER A 121 -6.21 15.67 -7.10
N GLU A 122 -6.58 15.85 -5.84
CA GLU A 122 -5.79 16.61 -4.87
C GLU A 122 -4.78 15.73 -4.16
N GLU A 123 -5.15 14.49 -3.83
CA GLU A 123 -4.33 13.56 -3.06
C GLU A 123 -4.13 12.22 -3.78
N GLY A 124 -3.16 11.47 -3.29
CA GLY A 124 -2.86 10.11 -3.71
C GLY A 124 -2.27 9.93 -5.12
N PRO A 125 -1.72 8.76 -5.40
CA PRO A 125 -1.38 8.34 -6.74
C PRO A 125 -2.65 7.99 -7.51
N GLN A 126 -2.68 8.28 -8.79
CA GLN A 126 -3.85 7.98 -9.63
C GLN A 126 -3.99 6.46 -9.82
N GLN A 127 -5.17 5.92 -9.49
CA GLN A 127 -5.50 4.52 -9.77
C GLN A 127 -5.51 4.28 -11.27
N GLY A 128 -4.70 3.33 -11.74
CA GLY A 128 -4.48 3.05 -13.16
C GLY A 128 -3.18 3.61 -13.72
N ASP A 129 -2.46 4.46 -12.98
CA ASP A 129 -1.08 4.81 -13.32
C ASP A 129 -0.12 3.68 -12.92
N SER A 130 0.80 3.36 -13.82
CA SER A 130 1.78 2.29 -13.60
C SER A 130 2.74 2.57 -12.44
N LEU A 131 2.97 3.83 -12.08
CA LEU A 131 3.79 4.24 -10.95
C LEU A 131 3.03 4.22 -9.61
N GLY A 132 1.71 4.17 -9.62
CA GLY A 132 0.89 4.31 -8.42
C GLY A 132 1.27 3.34 -7.30
N SER A 133 1.38 2.06 -7.62
CA SER A 133 1.76 1.03 -6.63
C SER A 133 3.18 1.23 -6.09
N LEU A 134 4.12 1.61 -6.95
CA LEU A 134 5.49 1.89 -6.53
C LEU A 134 5.56 3.09 -5.58
N LEU A 135 4.87 4.18 -5.91
CA LEU A 135 4.81 5.38 -5.08
C LEU A 135 4.20 5.09 -3.71
N PHE A 136 3.11 4.35 -3.70
CA PHE A 136 2.51 3.86 -2.46
C PHE A 136 3.51 3.07 -1.63
N CYS A 137 4.14 2.05 -2.22
CA CYS A 137 5.11 1.19 -1.52
C CYS A 137 6.30 1.98 -0.97
N LEU A 138 6.83 2.96 -1.72
CA LEU A 138 7.92 3.83 -1.26
C LEU A 138 7.51 4.67 -0.05
N THR A 139 6.30 5.22 -0.08
CA THR A 139 5.79 6.09 0.99
C THR A 139 5.56 5.34 2.28
N VAL A 140 5.05 4.11 2.22
CA VAL A 140 4.74 3.32 3.42
C VAL A 140 5.92 2.51 3.93
N GLN A 141 6.99 2.32 3.14
CA GLN A 141 8.11 1.47 3.53
C GLN A 141 8.80 1.89 4.85
N PRO A 142 9.03 3.18 5.15
CA PRO A 142 9.58 3.58 6.44
C PRO A 142 8.70 3.14 7.62
N LEU A 143 7.38 3.25 7.49
CA LEU A 143 6.44 2.73 8.48
C LEU A 143 6.59 1.21 8.65
N LEU A 144 6.63 0.45 7.55
CA LEU A 144 6.80 -1.01 7.63
C LEU A 144 8.12 -1.40 8.30
N ASN A 145 9.18 -0.63 8.06
CA ASN A 145 10.50 -0.90 8.65
C ASN A 145 10.53 -0.67 10.18
N SER A 146 9.64 0.16 10.73
CA SER A 146 9.54 0.42 12.16
C SER A 146 8.78 -0.67 12.94
N LEU A 147 8.00 -1.51 12.28
CA LEU A 147 7.19 -2.56 12.91
C LEU A 147 8.07 -3.68 13.49
N GLN A 148 7.62 -4.28 14.59
CA GLN A 148 8.35 -5.31 15.33
C GLN A 148 7.71 -6.71 15.25
N SER A 149 6.51 -6.83 14.67
CA SER A 149 5.82 -8.09 14.47
C SER A 149 6.69 -9.12 13.74
N LEU A 150 6.60 -10.37 14.12
CA LEU A 150 7.36 -11.48 13.51
C LEU A 150 6.97 -11.71 12.05
N LEU A 151 5.69 -11.55 11.74
CA LEU A 151 5.16 -11.51 10.39
C LEU A 151 4.74 -10.06 10.08
N VAL A 152 5.35 -9.48 9.05
CA VAL A 152 4.89 -8.26 8.41
C VAL A 152 4.82 -8.56 6.92
N ALA A 153 3.63 -8.85 6.42
CA ALA A 153 3.38 -9.18 5.02
C ALA A 153 2.40 -8.17 4.43
N VAL A 154 2.91 -7.33 3.54
CA VAL A 154 2.12 -6.25 2.96
C VAL A 154 2.11 -6.37 1.45
N PHE A 155 0.92 -6.38 0.87
CA PHE A 155 0.73 -6.31 -0.57
C PHE A 155 -0.03 -5.04 -0.93
N THR A 156 0.71 -4.00 -1.33
CA THR A 156 0.16 -2.64 -1.48
C THR A 156 -0.55 -2.15 -0.20
N GLY A 157 -1.85 -2.00 -0.21
CA GLY A 157 -2.66 -1.54 0.93
C GLY A 157 -3.20 -2.63 1.86
N ASP A 158 -2.98 -3.91 1.55
CA ASP A 158 -3.38 -5.03 2.42
C ASP A 158 -2.24 -5.36 3.38
N PHE A 159 -2.40 -5.10 4.67
CA PHE A 159 -1.39 -5.33 5.70
C PHE A 159 -1.77 -6.56 6.54
N THR A 160 -0.84 -7.49 6.69
CA THR A 160 -0.98 -8.63 7.59
C THR A 160 0.17 -8.61 8.59
N LEU A 161 -0.16 -8.51 9.86
CA LEU A 161 0.78 -8.55 10.99
C LEU A 161 0.57 -9.83 11.78
N GLY A 162 1.64 -10.39 12.33
CA GLY A 162 1.54 -11.58 13.17
C GLY A 162 2.69 -11.69 14.15
N GLY A 163 2.39 -12.15 15.37
CA GLY A 163 3.36 -12.27 16.45
C GLY A 163 2.70 -12.35 17.82
N PRO A 164 3.48 -12.19 18.90
CA PRO A 164 2.95 -12.02 20.25
C PRO A 164 1.92 -10.89 20.29
N GLU A 165 0.85 -11.08 21.04
CA GLU A 165 -0.30 -10.18 21.08
C GLU A 165 0.11 -8.75 21.46
N ASP A 166 0.96 -8.59 22.46
CA ASP A 166 1.47 -7.28 22.92
C ASP A 166 2.30 -6.56 21.85
N VAL A 167 3.10 -7.29 21.06
CA VAL A 167 3.90 -6.73 19.97
C VAL A 167 2.99 -6.29 18.82
N VAL A 168 2.01 -7.12 18.45
CA VAL A 168 1.07 -6.81 17.37
C VAL A 168 0.19 -5.61 17.75
N ASP A 169 -0.25 -5.53 19.00
CA ASP A 169 -1.04 -4.37 19.50
C ASP A 169 -0.24 -3.08 19.40
N GLN A 170 1.02 -3.11 19.81
CA GLN A 170 1.91 -1.95 19.67
C GLN A 170 2.11 -1.55 18.20
N ASP A 171 2.30 -2.52 17.31
CA ASP A 171 2.43 -2.26 15.88
C ASP A 171 1.14 -1.70 15.27
N ILE A 172 -0.04 -2.17 15.69
CA ILE A 172 -1.33 -1.59 15.28
C ILE A 172 -1.40 -0.11 15.70
N PHE A 173 -0.97 0.22 16.90
CA PHE A 173 -0.91 1.61 17.36
C PHE A 173 0.02 2.45 16.47
N VAL A 174 1.22 1.95 16.16
CA VAL A 174 2.18 2.62 15.26
C VAL A 174 1.59 2.79 13.87
N VAL A 175 0.98 1.74 13.31
CA VAL A 175 0.34 1.78 11.98
C VAL A 175 -0.80 2.79 11.96
N THR A 176 -1.61 2.86 13.03
CA THR A 176 -2.74 3.79 13.11
C THR A 176 -2.26 5.23 13.24
N SER A 177 -1.33 5.51 14.15
CA SER A 177 -0.84 6.87 14.42
C SER A 177 -0.02 7.42 13.24
N THR A 178 1.01 6.69 12.81
CA THR A 178 1.86 7.10 11.68
C THR A 178 1.12 7.00 10.36
N GLY A 179 0.27 5.98 10.18
CA GLY A 179 -0.54 5.81 8.98
C GLY A 179 -1.47 7.01 8.75
N THR A 180 -2.10 7.51 9.81
CA THR A 180 -2.96 8.71 9.71
C THR A 180 -2.17 9.92 9.21
N SER A 181 -0.93 10.11 9.64
CA SER A 181 -0.08 11.21 9.14
C SER A 181 0.32 11.07 7.67
N LEU A 182 0.23 9.85 7.12
CA LEU A 182 0.42 9.56 5.70
C LEU A 182 -0.88 9.62 4.89
N GLY A 183 -2.04 9.81 5.54
CA GLY A 183 -3.36 9.76 4.92
C GLY A 183 -3.98 8.36 4.87
N LEU A 184 -3.44 7.39 5.61
CA LEU A 184 -4.00 6.05 5.72
C LEU A 184 -5.03 6.00 6.86
N HIS A 185 -6.28 5.71 6.53
CA HIS A 185 -7.36 5.62 7.50
C HIS A 185 -7.80 4.16 7.66
N LEU A 186 -7.55 3.60 8.84
CA LEU A 186 -7.92 2.22 9.17
C LEU A 186 -9.44 2.04 9.11
N ASN A 187 -9.89 1.03 8.39
CA ASN A 187 -11.28 0.59 8.35
C ASN A 187 -11.49 -0.58 9.31
N VAL A 188 -11.71 -0.25 10.58
CA VAL A 188 -11.83 -1.25 11.66
C VAL A 188 -12.90 -2.30 11.37
N ALA A 189 -14.00 -1.92 10.68
CA ALA A 189 -15.10 -2.83 10.37
C ALA A 189 -14.73 -3.98 9.41
N THR A 190 -13.64 -3.81 8.65
CA THR A 190 -13.15 -4.81 7.67
C THR A 190 -11.81 -5.41 8.07
N CYS A 191 -11.27 -5.02 9.24
CA CYS A 191 -10.09 -5.68 9.81
C CYS A 191 -10.48 -7.07 10.34
N GLU A 192 -9.55 -8.00 10.27
CA GLU A 192 -9.75 -9.38 10.71
C GLU A 192 -8.69 -9.77 11.74
N LEU A 193 -9.13 -10.40 12.85
CA LEU A 193 -8.25 -10.93 13.88
C LEU A 193 -8.37 -12.46 13.91
N VAL A 194 -7.24 -13.16 13.86
CA VAL A 194 -7.15 -14.61 13.97
C VAL A 194 -6.34 -14.98 15.20
N HIS A 195 -6.99 -15.71 16.12
CA HIS A 195 -6.39 -16.22 17.34
C HIS A 195 -6.17 -17.76 17.26
N PRO A 196 -5.13 -18.34 17.90
CA PRO A 196 -4.84 -19.80 17.81
C PRO A 196 -5.97 -20.70 18.28
N GLN A 197 -6.89 -20.21 19.08
CA GLN A 197 -8.01 -21.00 19.64
C GLN A 197 -9.26 -21.03 18.75
N GLY A 198 -9.17 -20.59 17.51
CA GLY A 198 -10.24 -20.82 16.50
C GLY A 198 -11.53 -20.04 16.70
N SER A 199 -11.54 -19.01 17.54
CA SER A 199 -12.66 -18.08 17.65
C SER A 199 -12.36 -16.85 16.81
N ALA A 200 -12.96 -16.79 15.63
CA ALA A 200 -13.15 -15.49 14.96
C ALA A 200 -14.09 -14.67 15.88
N ILE A 201 -13.64 -13.52 16.33
CA ILE A 201 -14.48 -12.52 17.00
C ILE A 201 -15.01 -11.55 15.95
#